data_87be84579092a30aa3b5bff10e5bc10d
#
_entry.id   87be84579092a30aa3b5bff10e5bc10d
#
_cell.length_a   1.000
_cell.length_b   1.000
_cell.length_c   1.000
_cell.angle_alpha   90.00
_cell.angle_beta   90.00
_cell.angle_gamma   90.00
#
_symmetry.space_group_name_H-M   'P 1'
#
loop_
_entity.id
_entity.type
_entity.pdbx_description
1 polymer ?
#
loop_
_entity_poly.entity_id
_entity_poly.type
_entity_poly.pdbx_seq_one_letter_code
_entity_poly.pdbx_strand_id
1 'polypeptide(L)'
;MTLTNTSDAVAIAEPILEQLEQAWNAGDGMGFAGPFAEDADFVEIRGGHHHGAVAVGRGHEAIFSTIYAGSTVELQLEKARTVGPGVVVALVHSTMTAPSGPMQGVNRARMTMVIVEEDERWAITQFHNTLVSA
;
A
#
# COMPACT_ATOMS: atom_id res chain seq x y z
N MET A 1 -20.97 -8.18 18.10
CA MET A 1 -19.83 -7.30 17.74
C MET A 1 -20.29 -6.11 16.95
N THR A 2 -19.85 -4.94 17.33
CA THR A 2 -20.16 -3.71 16.62
C THR A 2 -19.22 -3.54 15.43
N LEU A 3 -19.76 -3.20 14.26
CA LEU A 3 -18.94 -2.87 13.12
C LEU A 3 -18.20 -1.56 13.37
N THR A 4 -16.94 -1.50 12.91
CA THR A 4 -16.15 -0.28 12.96
C THR A 4 -16.78 0.76 12.05
N ASN A 5 -17.03 1.95 12.55
CA ASN A 5 -17.58 3.05 11.74
C ASN A 5 -16.47 3.70 10.92
N THR A 6 -16.82 4.69 10.06
CA THR A 6 -15.85 5.34 9.17
C THR A 6 -14.68 5.98 9.92
N SER A 7 -14.93 6.59 11.09
CA SER A 7 -13.88 7.21 11.89
C SER A 7 -12.88 6.17 12.41
N ASP A 8 -13.39 5.02 12.86
CA ASP A 8 -12.53 3.93 13.33
C ASP A 8 -11.76 3.32 12.17
N ALA A 9 -12.40 3.16 11.00
CA ALA A 9 -11.73 2.66 9.80
C ALA A 9 -10.58 3.57 9.36
N VAL A 10 -10.79 4.88 9.42
CA VAL A 10 -9.74 5.86 9.13
C VAL A 10 -8.59 5.71 10.13
N ALA A 11 -8.91 5.58 11.41
CA ALA A 11 -7.90 5.42 12.47
C ALA A 11 -7.08 4.13 12.30
N ILE A 12 -7.66 3.11 11.67
CA ILE A 12 -6.96 1.87 11.36
C ILE A 12 -6.08 2.02 10.12
N ALA A 13 -6.60 2.65 9.07
CA ALA A 13 -5.90 2.79 7.79
C ALA A 13 -4.75 3.80 7.82
N GLU A 14 -4.91 4.92 8.50
CA GLU A 14 -3.93 6.01 8.48
C GLU A 14 -2.52 5.59 8.92
N PRO A 15 -2.33 4.88 10.05
CA PRO A 15 -0.98 4.45 10.44
C PRO A 15 -0.33 3.51 9.43
N ILE A 16 -1.14 2.69 8.76
CA ILE A 16 -0.66 1.79 7.72
C ILE A 16 -0.13 2.59 6.54
N LEU A 17 -0.89 3.59 6.08
CA LEU A 17 -0.46 4.46 4.98
C LEU A 17 0.81 5.22 5.35
N GLU A 18 0.89 5.71 6.57
CA GLU A 18 2.06 6.43 7.04
C GLU A 18 3.31 5.56 6.98
N GLN A 19 3.21 4.32 7.40
CA GLN A 19 4.33 3.38 7.33
C GLN A 19 4.72 3.06 5.89
N LEU A 20 3.76 2.84 5.01
CA LEU A 20 4.04 2.59 3.58
C LEU A 20 4.76 3.78 2.95
N GLU A 21 4.29 4.99 3.21
CA GLU A 21 4.90 6.20 2.66
C GLU A 21 6.32 6.42 3.18
N GLN A 22 6.53 6.29 4.47
CA GLN A 22 7.85 6.44 5.08
C GLN A 22 8.83 5.41 4.53
N ALA A 23 8.41 4.15 4.43
CA ALA A 23 9.27 3.09 3.92
C ALA A 23 9.64 3.30 2.45
N TRP A 24 8.67 3.66 1.62
CA TRP A 24 8.93 3.98 0.22
C TRP A 24 9.96 5.11 0.10
N ASN A 25 9.73 6.20 0.81
CA ASN A 25 10.57 7.40 0.73
C ASN A 25 11.97 7.18 1.30
N ALA A 26 12.13 6.16 2.15
CA ALA A 26 13.44 5.73 2.65
C ALA A 26 14.10 4.65 1.80
N GLY A 27 13.42 4.17 0.75
CA GLY A 27 13.94 3.07 -0.07
C GLY A 27 14.00 1.75 0.69
N ASP A 28 13.12 1.56 1.68
CA ASP A 28 13.11 0.40 2.57
C ASP A 28 12.01 -0.57 2.16
N GLY A 29 12.36 -1.53 1.30
CA GLY A 29 11.38 -2.51 0.81
C GLY A 29 10.83 -3.41 1.90
N MET A 30 11.65 -3.85 2.85
CA MET A 30 11.18 -4.71 3.93
C MET A 30 10.29 -3.93 4.90
N GLY A 31 10.58 -2.64 5.13
CA GLY A 31 9.71 -1.76 5.89
C GLY A 31 8.37 -1.55 5.23
N PHE A 32 8.37 -1.46 3.89
CA PHE A 32 7.13 -1.36 3.10
C PHE A 32 6.28 -2.62 3.28
N ALA A 33 6.90 -3.79 3.38
CA ALA A 33 6.20 -5.06 3.57
C ALA A 33 5.61 -5.22 4.98
N GLY A 34 6.08 -4.44 5.95
CA GLY A 34 5.67 -4.58 7.36
C GLY A 34 4.17 -4.60 7.61
N PRO A 35 3.38 -3.70 7.00
CA PRO A 35 1.92 -3.72 7.20
C PRO A 35 1.19 -4.88 6.51
N PHE A 36 1.86 -5.70 5.72
CA PHE A 36 1.22 -6.78 4.97
C PHE A 36 1.13 -8.07 5.79
N ALA A 37 0.04 -8.81 5.58
CA ALA A 37 -0.12 -10.14 6.14
C ALA A 37 0.85 -11.11 5.48
N GLU A 38 1.20 -12.20 6.18
CA GLU A 38 2.12 -13.21 5.65
C GLU A 38 1.69 -13.76 4.29
N ASP A 39 0.38 -13.91 4.10
CA ASP A 39 -0.21 -14.49 2.89
C ASP A 39 -0.90 -13.45 2.01
N ALA A 40 -0.52 -12.19 2.14
CA ALA A 40 -1.12 -11.12 1.35
C ALA A 40 -0.88 -11.29 -0.15
N ASP A 41 -1.82 -10.81 -0.94
CA ASP A 41 -1.65 -10.72 -2.38
C ASP A 41 -1.51 -9.26 -2.79
N PHE A 42 -0.48 -8.97 -3.56
CA PHE A 42 -0.17 -7.64 -4.04
C PHE A 42 -0.15 -7.66 -5.56
N VAL A 43 -0.99 -6.83 -6.19
CA VAL A 43 -1.00 -6.67 -7.64
C VAL A 43 -0.54 -5.26 -7.97
N GLU A 44 0.56 -5.17 -8.71
CA GLU A 44 1.16 -3.87 -9.06
C GLU A 44 0.53 -3.28 -10.31
N ILE A 45 0.92 -2.05 -10.67
CA ILE A 45 0.26 -1.25 -11.71
C ILE A 45 0.23 -1.89 -13.11
N ARG A 46 1.07 -2.88 -13.37
CA ARG A 46 1.11 -3.58 -14.66
C ARG A 46 0.51 -4.98 -14.58
N GLY A 47 -0.11 -5.33 -13.44
CA GLY A 47 -0.74 -6.61 -13.24
C GLY A 47 0.18 -7.69 -12.69
N GLY A 48 1.43 -7.37 -12.39
CA GLY A 48 2.34 -8.32 -11.74
C GLY A 48 1.85 -8.66 -10.35
N HIS A 49 1.92 -9.94 -9.98
CA HIS A 49 1.39 -10.46 -8.73
C HIS A 49 2.51 -10.96 -7.83
N HIS A 50 2.50 -10.49 -6.59
CA HIS A 50 3.40 -10.95 -5.54
C HIS A 50 2.58 -11.55 -4.42
N HIS A 51 2.92 -12.77 -4.01
CA HIS A 51 2.23 -13.45 -2.91
C HIS A 51 3.12 -13.50 -1.68
N GLY A 52 2.58 -13.00 -0.57
CA GLY A 52 3.23 -12.99 0.73
C GLY A 52 4.03 -11.73 1.01
N ALA A 53 4.08 -11.33 2.28
CA ALA A 53 4.78 -10.12 2.70
C ALA A 53 6.26 -10.13 2.30
N VAL A 54 6.91 -11.29 2.38
CA VAL A 54 8.34 -11.40 2.02
C VAL A 54 8.55 -11.09 0.55
N ALA A 55 7.69 -11.62 -0.34
CA ALA A 55 7.78 -11.35 -1.77
C ALA A 55 7.51 -9.87 -2.07
N VAL A 56 6.55 -9.26 -1.37
CA VAL A 56 6.28 -7.81 -1.49
C VAL A 56 7.54 -7.01 -1.12
N GLY A 57 8.18 -7.35 -0.01
CA GLY A 57 9.39 -6.67 0.45
C GLY A 57 10.54 -6.80 -0.52
N ARG A 58 10.81 -8.01 -1.00
CA ARG A 58 11.88 -8.27 -1.97
C ARG A 58 11.64 -7.56 -3.29
N GLY A 59 10.39 -7.56 -3.76
CA GLY A 59 10.02 -6.86 -4.98
C GLY A 59 10.26 -5.35 -4.87
N HIS A 60 9.94 -4.75 -3.73
CA HIS A 60 10.17 -3.33 -3.52
C HIS A 60 11.65 -3.00 -3.34
N GLU A 61 12.44 -3.86 -2.67
CA GLU A 61 13.89 -3.69 -2.63
C GLU A 61 14.47 -3.63 -4.04
N ALA A 62 14.01 -4.50 -4.92
CA ALA A 62 14.48 -4.54 -6.30
C ALA A 62 14.14 -3.25 -7.07
N ILE A 63 12.91 -2.75 -6.96
CA ILE A 63 12.51 -1.53 -7.68
C ILE A 63 13.16 -0.26 -7.10
N PHE A 64 13.41 -0.22 -5.79
CA PHE A 64 14.04 0.93 -5.15
C PHE A 64 15.52 1.06 -5.54
N SER A 65 16.15 -0.03 -5.95
CA SER A 65 17.53 0.00 -6.42
C SER A 65 17.65 0.08 -7.95
N THR A 66 16.53 0.10 -8.66
CA THR A 66 16.51 0.11 -10.13
C THR A 66 15.57 1.19 -10.66
N ILE A 67 14.37 0.79 -11.11
CA ILE A 67 13.45 1.67 -11.85
C ILE A 67 12.86 2.81 -11.02
N TYR A 68 12.78 2.64 -9.71
CA TYR A 68 12.24 3.66 -8.80
C TYR A 68 13.29 4.22 -7.84
N ALA A 69 14.58 4.08 -8.18
CA ALA A 69 15.65 4.63 -7.34
C ALA A 69 15.44 6.14 -7.13
N GLY A 70 15.43 6.58 -5.88
CA GLY A 70 15.25 7.99 -5.52
C GLY A 70 13.83 8.51 -5.63
N SER A 71 12.85 7.66 -5.96
CA SER A 71 11.46 8.10 -6.04
C SER A 71 10.86 8.35 -4.65
N THR A 72 9.82 9.20 -4.63
CA THR A 72 9.05 9.50 -3.42
C THR A 72 7.58 9.35 -3.72
N VAL A 73 6.79 9.03 -2.69
CA VAL A 73 5.34 8.97 -2.80
C VAL A 73 4.67 9.83 -1.74
N GLU A 74 3.50 10.32 -2.09
CA GLU A 74 2.57 10.93 -1.16
C GLU A 74 1.28 10.13 -1.25
N LEU A 75 0.85 9.55 -0.14
CA LEU A 75 -0.34 8.72 -0.06
C LEU A 75 -1.45 9.48 0.65
N GLN A 76 -2.60 9.58 -0.01
CA GLN A 76 -3.76 10.27 0.55
C GLN A 76 -4.92 9.29 0.65
N LEU A 77 -5.45 9.14 1.86
CA LEU A 77 -6.61 8.31 2.10
C LEU A 77 -7.84 9.02 1.55
N GLU A 78 -8.46 8.45 0.51
CA GLU A 78 -9.70 8.99 -0.03
C GLU A 78 -10.90 8.51 0.79
N LYS A 79 -10.89 7.25 1.18
CA LYS A 79 -12.01 6.64 1.89
C LYS A 79 -11.55 5.39 2.63
N ALA A 80 -12.05 5.21 3.84
CA ALA A 80 -11.90 3.96 4.57
C ALA A 80 -13.24 3.61 5.21
N ARG A 81 -13.63 2.35 5.13
CA ARG A 81 -14.90 1.88 5.68
C ARG A 81 -14.79 0.45 6.17
N THR A 82 -15.57 0.14 7.17
CA THR A 82 -15.73 -1.22 7.66
C THR A 82 -16.76 -1.94 6.80
N VAL A 83 -16.42 -3.10 6.28
CA VAL A 83 -17.31 -3.91 5.44
C VAL A 83 -17.76 -5.19 6.15
N GLY A 84 -17.25 -5.42 7.34
CA GLY A 84 -17.61 -6.56 8.21
C GLY A 84 -16.78 -6.49 9.46
N PRO A 85 -17.06 -7.35 10.47
CA PRO A 85 -16.25 -7.39 11.68
C PRO A 85 -14.78 -7.70 11.35
N GLY A 86 -13.87 -6.83 11.79
CA GLY A 86 -12.44 -7.03 11.55
C GLY A 86 -12.00 -6.87 10.10
N VAL A 87 -12.78 -6.17 9.26
CA VAL A 87 -12.42 -5.96 7.85
C VAL A 87 -12.66 -4.50 7.45
N VAL A 88 -11.60 -3.87 7.00
CA VAL A 88 -11.62 -2.49 6.50
C VAL A 88 -11.19 -2.47 5.04
N VAL A 89 -11.90 -1.72 4.21
CA VAL A 89 -11.50 -1.44 2.82
C VAL A 89 -11.08 0.02 2.75
N ALA A 90 -9.90 0.27 2.20
CA ALA A 90 -9.35 1.61 2.03
C ALA A 90 -9.11 1.91 0.56
N LEU A 91 -9.52 3.09 0.13
CA LEU A 91 -9.24 3.63 -1.19
C LEU A 91 -8.25 4.77 -1.02
N VAL A 92 -7.12 4.68 -1.70
CA VAL A 92 -5.98 5.57 -1.52
C VAL A 92 -5.57 6.17 -2.86
N HIS A 93 -5.29 7.46 -2.86
CA HIS A 93 -4.68 8.13 -4.01
C HIS A 93 -3.18 8.26 -3.76
N SER A 94 -2.38 7.86 -4.74
CA SER A 94 -0.92 7.93 -4.68
C SER A 94 -0.41 8.92 -5.72
N THR A 95 0.53 9.77 -5.30
CA THR A 95 1.32 10.60 -6.21
C THR A 95 2.77 10.20 -6.04
N MET A 96 3.36 9.62 -7.07
CA MET A 96 4.75 9.16 -7.05
C MET A 96 5.58 10.05 -7.97
N THR A 97 6.69 10.55 -7.49
CA THR A 97 7.64 11.34 -8.28
C THR A 97 8.93 10.57 -8.41
N ALA A 98 9.31 10.26 -9.64
CA ALA A 98 10.54 9.54 -9.94
C ALA A 98 11.52 10.49 -10.65
N PRO A 99 12.79 10.58 -10.18
CA PRO A 99 13.79 11.48 -10.79
C PRO A 99 14.35 10.95 -12.10
N SER A 100 14.22 9.63 -12.34
CA SER A 100 14.79 8.98 -13.53
C SER A 100 14.07 7.68 -13.81
N GLY A 101 14.47 7.00 -14.89
CA GLY A 101 13.95 5.68 -15.23
C GLY A 101 12.69 5.75 -16.09
N PRO A 102 12.07 4.57 -16.35
CA PRO A 102 10.93 4.49 -17.26
C PRO A 102 9.68 5.21 -16.76
N MET A 103 9.61 5.49 -15.45
CA MET A 103 8.48 6.19 -14.85
C MET A 103 8.86 7.61 -14.42
N GLN A 104 9.91 8.19 -15.03
CA GLN A 104 10.36 9.54 -14.69
C GLN A 104 9.21 10.54 -14.72
N GLY A 105 9.16 11.43 -13.73
CA GLY A 105 8.13 12.45 -13.60
C GLY A 105 7.11 12.11 -12.53
N VAL A 106 5.91 12.67 -12.66
CA VAL A 106 4.84 12.50 -11.67
C VAL A 106 3.85 11.48 -12.20
N ASN A 107 3.57 10.45 -11.38
CA ASN A 107 2.65 9.37 -11.71
C ASN A 107 1.60 9.27 -10.62
N ARG A 108 0.34 9.28 -11.02
CA ARG A 108 -0.78 9.13 -10.09
C ARG A 108 -1.38 7.76 -10.21
N ALA A 109 -1.77 7.21 -9.07
CA ALA A 109 -2.34 5.87 -9.02
C ALA A 109 -3.44 5.81 -7.96
N ARG A 110 -4.33 4.87 -8.11
CA ARG A 110 -5.30 4.51 -7.08
C ARG A 110 -5.01 3.12 -6.56
N MET A 111 -5.08 2.99 -5.25
CA MET A 111 -4.82 1.74 -4.56
C MET A 111 -6.06 1.33 -3.80
N THR A 112 -6.42 0.06 -3.88
CA THR A 112 -7.44 -0.53 -3.01
C THR A 112 -6.75 -1.49 -2.08
N MET A 113 -7.01 -1.36 -0.78
CA MET A 113 -6.46 -2.25 0.23
C MET A 113 -7.58 -2.86 1.05
N VAL A 114 -7.49 -4.17 1.25
CA VAL A 114 -8.32 -4.88 2.22
C VAL A 114 -7.46 -5.13 3.45
N ILE A 115 -7.86 -4.60 4.58
CA ILE A 115 -7.12 -4.66 5.83
C ILE A 115 -7.93 -5.50 6.80
N VAL A 116 -7.33 -6.54 7.37
CA VAL A 116 -8.01 -7.45 8.26
C VAL A 116 -7.33 -7.49 9.62
N GLU A 117 -8.13 -7.73 10.66
CA GLU A 117 -7.60 -7.94 12.00
C GLU A 117 -7.33 -9.42 12.20
N GLU A 118 -6.07 -9.74 12.45
CA GLU A 118 -5.62 -11.10 12.75
C GLU A 118 -4.58 -11.02 13.87
N ASP A 119 -4.71 -11.88 14.88
CA ASP A 119 -3.74 -11.95 15.97
C ASP A 119 -3.46 -10.58 16.61
N GLU A 120 -4.53 -9.85 16.87
CA GLU A 120 -4.50 -8.53 17.53
C GLU A 120 -3.76 -7.45 16.74
N ARG A 121 -3.60 -7.65 15.42
CA ARG A 121 -3.05 -6.59 14.57
C ARG A 121 -3.88 -6.44 13.30
N TRP A 122 -3.85 -5.24 12.72
CA TRP A 122 -4.47 -4.97 11.43
C TRP A 122 -3.41 -5.07 10.36
N ALA A 123 -3.65 -5.91 9.34
CA ALA A 123 -2.69 -6.15 8.27
C ALA A 123 -3.37 -6.15 6.90
N ILE A 124 -2.65 -5.68 5.89
CA ILE A 124 -3.15 -5.70 4.52
C ILE A 124 -3.12 -7.13 4.01
N THR A 125 -4.28 -7.64 3.60
CA THR A 125 -4.39 -8.98 3.01
C THR A 125 -4.51 -8.94 1.49
N GLN A 126 -4.99 -7.83 0.92
CA GLN A 126 -5.12 -7.65 -0.51
C GLN A 126 -4.77 -6.22 -0.88
N PHE A 127 -3.96 -6.05 -1.90
CA PHE A 127 -3.53 -4.75 -2.39
C PHE A 127 -3.57 -4.75 -3.91
N HIS A 128 -4.23 -3.76 -4.48
CA HIS A 128 -4.32 -3.58 -5.92
C HIS A 128 -3.99 -2.14 -6.28
N ASN A 129 -3.13 -1.96 -7.26
CA ASN A 129 -2.68 -0.65 -7.68
C ASN A 129 -2.95 -0.45 -9.17
N THR A 130 -3.45 0.73 -9.54
CA THR A 130 -3.78 1.06 -10.93
C THR A 130 -3.37 2.49 -11.22
N LEU A 131 -2.69 2.70 -12.35
CA LEU A 131 -2.37 4.05 -12.78
C LEU A 131 -3.65 4.80 -13.17
N VAL A 132 -3.70 6.07 -12.77
CA VAL A 132 -4.79 6.96 -13.18
C VAL A 132 -4.41 7.57 -14.53
N SER A 133 -5.25 7.33 -15.53
CA SER A 133 -5.06 7.96 -16.83
C SER A 133 -5.47 9.43 -16.75
N ALA A 134 -4.73 10.27 -17.41
CA ALA A 134 -5.02 11.70 -17.45
C ALA A 134 -6.31 12.01 -18.22
#